data_2354dd251a52037b65dca708efdf8be0
#
_entry.id   2354dd251a52037b65dca708efdf8be0
#
_cell.length_a   1.000
_cell.length_b   1.000
_cell.length_c   1.000
_cell.angle_alpha   90.00
_cell.angle_beta   90.00
_cell.angle_gamma   90.00
#
_symmetry.space_group_name_H-M   'P 1'
#
loop_
_entity.id
_entity.type
_entity.pdbx_description
1 polymer ?
#
loop_
_entity_poly.entity_id
_entity_poly.type
_entity_poly.pdbx_seq_one_letter_code
_entity_poly.pdbx_strand_id
1 'polypeptide(L)'
;KVTERNYISRATTIHHEMAHMWFGDLVTMKWWQDLWLNESFAEWASYMSVSESTKYTNAWTEFNSVRKNWAYRVDQMTSTHPIAVEMEDLDAVRTNFDGISYAKGASVLQQLVAHVGRDNFINGLRKYFAKHAYANTELSDLIVELEAASGKDLTAWVATWLRTSGVNTLRPIIALDGEKYASVSVKQEVPPMPIGSKELRPHRLFIGLFDIAGDKLVRRESIEVDIDGALTEIKELAGKKAADLLLINDQDQTYAKLRFDDRSVETMKKYLGQLDDSLARGLIWASLWDSTRDGELAASDYIAIALNALKGESDISMITATFTQIDTAIWAYLAPKNRDAARLSVANAAQSLLDGASAGSDNQLQYAKAFANNAVNPEQFDRLKAMLNGSVSGLVIDAELRWYLFLCGVKRGIFGVADIAAEGERDKTAHGKQYIAFAHAAIPTHEAKAAAFKSITTDDLSNTIHSYTCRGFNESIHGDLLEAFVDDYFAAILEVWKNKGFEIAETTATLTFPAWAISEATVTKSQHWLDVTGKDASHALRRSVTEGRDAMTRALKARAVDAR
;
A
#
# COMPACT_ATOMS: atom_id res chain seq x y z
N LYS A 1 12.51 19.17 -1.91
CA LYS A 1 13.09 18.64 -3.17
C LYS A 1 12.07 17.73 -3.86
N VAL A 2 11.83 17.93 -5.15
CA VAL A 2 11.01 17.04 -5.99
C VAL A 2 11.85 15.80 -6.35
N THR A 3 11.35 14.60 -6.10
CA THR A 3 12.04 13.34 -6.40
C THR A 3 11.55 12.74 -7.72
N GLU A 4 12.26 11.74 -8.26
CA GLU A 4 11.82 11.02 -9.46
C GLU A 4 10.43 10.40 -9.27
N ARG A 5 10.13 9.86 -8.08
CA ARG A 5 8.78 9.35 -7.75
C ARG A 5 7.69 10.42 -7.95
N ASN A 6 7.94 11.68 -7.57
CA ASN A 6 6.98 12.76 -7.80
C ASN A 6 6.75 13.04 -9.29
N TYR A 7 7.81 12.90 -10.11
CA TYR A 7 7.68 13.07 -11.55
C TYR A 7 6.93 11.90 -12.20
N ILE A 8 7.16 10.67 -11.76
CA ILE A 8 6.39 9.49 -12.22
C ILE A 8 4.92 9.66 -11.84
N SER A 9 4.62 9.98 -10.58
CA SER A 9 3.25 10.22 -10.12
C SER A 9 2.55 11.32 -10.92
N ARG A 10 3.23 12.44 -11.22
CA ARG A 10 2.67 13.49 -12.07
C ARG A 10 2.43 13.01 -13.50
N ALA A 11 3.36 12.25 -14.07
CA ALA A 11 3.20 11.71 -15.41
C ALA A 11 2.01 10.75 -15.48
N THR A 12 1.91 9.82 -14.53
CA THR A 12 0.78 8.87 -14.47
C THR A 12 -0.55 9.59 -14.27
N THR A 13 -0.63 10.63 -13.42
CA THR A 13 -1.84 11.46 -13.28
C THR A 13 -2.21 12.12 -14.60
N ILE A 14 -1.28 12.77 -15.31
CA ILE A 14 -1.58 13.41 -16.60
C ILE A 14 -2.09 12.38 -17.62
N HIS A 15 -1.44 11.22 -17.71
CA HIS A 15 -1.87 10.16 -18.64
C HIS A 15 -3.20 9.52 -18.24
N HIS A 16 -3.51 9.48 -16.93
CA HIS A 16 -4.81 9.06 -16.41
C HIS A 16 -5.92 9.99 -16.89
N GLU A 17 -5.76 11.30 -16.68
CA GLU A 17 -6.73 12.28 -17.17
C GLU A 17 -6.84 12.30 -18.70
N MET A 18 -5.73 12.07 -19.42
CA MET A 18 -5.78 11.90 -20.87
C MET A 18 -6.56 10.65 -21.29
N ALA A 19 -6.48 9.55 -20.57
CA ALA A 19 -7.21 8.32 -20.89
C ALA A 19 -8.73 8.51 -20.74
N HIS A 20 -9.17 9.39 -19.82
CA HIS A 20 -10.58 9.75 -19.69
C HIS A 20 -11.15 10.43 -20.93
N MET A 21 -10.33 10.98 -21.83
CA MET A 21 -10.79 11.48 -23.13
C MET A 21 -11.47 10.39 -23.97
N TRP A 22 -11.15 9.11 -23.75
CA TRP A 22 -11.79 7.94 -24.37
C TRP A 22 -12.85 7.32 -23.45
N PHE A 23 -12.43 6.84 -22.26
CA PHE A 23 -13.35 6.33 -21.24
C PHE A 23 -13.73 7.45 -20.26
N GLY A 24 -14.89 8.00 -20.45
CA GLY A 24 -15.45 9.12 -19.71
C GLY A 24 -16.03 10.18 -20.63
N ASP A 25 -15.24 10.73 -21.57
CA ASP A 25 -15.65 11.80 -22.47
C ASP A 25 -16.23 11.27 -23.78
N LEU A 26 -15.44 10.50 -24.55
CA LEU A 26 -15.90 9.97 -25.86
C LEU A 26 -17.01 8.92 -25.69
N VAL A 27 -16.84 8.05 -24.71
CA VAL A 27 -17.82 7.03 -24.32
C VAL A 27 -18.02 7.12 -22.81
N THR A 28 -19.26 7.34 -22.36
CA THR A 28 -19.62 7.51 -20.96
C THR A 28 -20.46 6.32 -20.50
N MET A 29 -20.33 5.92 -19.24
CA MET A 29 -21.15 4.86 -18.65
C MET A 29 -22.61 5.29 -18.56
N LYS A 30 -23.55 4.36 -18.72
CA LYS A 30 -24.98 4.61 -18.54
C LYS A 30 -25.33 4.91 -17.10
N TRP A 31 -24.63 4.27 -16.13
CA TRP A 31 -24.89 4.41 -14.71
C TRP A 31 -23.62 4.23 -13.88
N TRP A 32 -23.66 4.63 -12.64
CA TRP A 32 -22.56 4.62 -11.68
C TRP A 32 -21.94 3.23 -11.43
N GLN A 33 -22.68 2.15 -11.60
CA GLN A 33 -22.21 0.77 -11.42
C GLN A 33 -21.02 0.40 -12.33
N ASP A 34 -20.89 1.05 -13.48
CA ASP A 34 -19.80 0.83 -14.43
C ASP A 34 -18.74 1.94 -14.38
N LEU A 35 -18.83 2.87 -13.41
CA LEU A 35 -17.86 3.96 -13.24
C LEU A 35 -16.43 3.44 -12.98
N TRP A 36 -16.33 2.29 -12.31
CA TRP A 36 -15.04 1.63 -12.09
C TRP A 36 -14.30 1.40 -13.43
N LEU A 37 -14.99 1.15 -14.52
CA LEU A 37 -14.37 0.92 -15.82
C LEU A 37 -13.64 2.16 -16.32
N ASN A 38 -14.18 3.37 -16.13
CA ASN A 38 -13.48 4.61 -16.45
C ASN A 38 -12.17 4.69 -15.64
N GLU A 39 -12.25 4.51 -14.33
CA GLU A 39 -11.13 4.70 -13.41
C GLU A 39 -10.07 3.59 -13.55
N SER A 40 -10.53 2.33 -13.61
CA SER A 40 -9.63 1.19 -13.80
C SER A 40 -8.91 1.24 -15.14
N PHE A 41 -9.64 1.64 -16.20
CA PHE A 41 -9.03 1.78 -17.53
C PHE A 41 -8.04 2.93 -17.56
N ALA A 42 -8.39 4.10 -17.03
CA ALA A 42 -7.50 5.25 -16.99
C ALA A 42 -6.25 4.95 -16.17
N GLU A 43 -6.40 4.25 -15.04
CA GLU A 43 -5.26 3.80 -14.23
C GLU A 43 -4.37 2.83 -15.01
N TRP A 44 -4.90 1.77 -15.61
CA TRP A 44 -4.14 0.82 -16.43
C TRP A 44 -3.46 1.48 -17.62
N ALA A 45 -4.19 2.29 -18.38
CA ALA A 45 -3.69 2.98 -19.57
C ALA A 45 -2.61 3.99 -19.24
N SER A 46 -2.70 4.66 -18.08
CA SER A 46 -1.69 5.63 -17.63
C SER A 46 -0.35 4.94 -17.38
N TYR A 47 -0.32 3.83 -16.65
CA TYR A 47 0.92 3.09 -16.38
C TYR A 47 1.50 2.45 -17.63
N MET A 48 0.66 1.88 -18.49
CA MET A 48 1.08 1.35 -19.79
C MET A 48 1.72 2.46 -20.64
N SER A 49 1.03 3.59 -20.83
CA SER A 49 1.51 4.65 -21.70
C SER A 49 2.74 5.37 -21.13
N VAL A 50 2.81 5.61 -19.82
CA VAL A 50 4.00 6.20 -19.18
C VAL A 50 5.21 5.30 -19.37
N SER A 51 5.08 3.98 -19.15
CA SER A 51 6.20 3.03 -19.30
C SER A 51 6.67 2.88 -20.76
N GLU A 52 5.77 3.00 -21.73
CA GLU A 52 6.10 2.80 -23.15
C GLU A 52 6.46 4.08 -23.91
N SER A 53 5.95 5.24 -23.50
CA SER A 53 6.11 6.51 -24.23
C SER A 53 6.96 7.55 -23.54
N THR A 54 7.44 7.29 -22.32
CA THR A 54 8.28 8.22 -21.55
C THR A 54 9.59 7.57 -21.11
N LYS A 55 10.44 8.35 -20.46
CA LYS A 55 11.68 7.84 -19.84
C LYS A 55 11.44 7.01 -18.58
N TYR A 56 10.23 6.98 -18.05
CA TYR A 56 9.88 6.28 -16.80
C TYR A 56 9.44 4.85 -17.10
N THR A 57 10.34 4.05 -17.64
CA THR A 57 10.09 2.65 -18.04
C THR A 57 9.79 1.74 -16.87
N ASN A 58 10.11 2.17 -15.63
CA ASN A 58 9.82 1.48 -14.38
C ASN A 58 8.46 1.85 -13.75
N ALA A 59 7.54 2.47 -14.49
CA ALA A 59 6.24 2.89 -13.96
C ALA A 59 5.45 1.72 -13.34
N TRP A 60 5.52 0.51 -13.92
CA TRP A 60 4.88 -0.68 -13.34
C TRP A 60 5.48 -1.11 -11.99
N THR A 61 6.74 -0.80 -11.71
CA THR A 61 7.34 -0.99 -10.38
C THR A 61 6.69 -0.06 -9.34
N GLU A 62 6.42 1.19 -9.71
CA GLU A 62 5.69 2.14 -8.85
C GLU A 62 4.24 1.68 -8.65
N PHE A 63 3.55 1.24 -9.71
CA PHE A 63 2.21 0.68 -9.62
C PHE A 63 2.15 -0.47 -8.62
N ASN A 64 3.04 -1.44 -8.73
CA ASN A 64 3.10 -2.57 -7.82
C ASN A 64 3.39 -2.13 -6.38
N SER A 65 4.41 -1.28 -6.18
CA SER A 65 4.89 -0.89 -4.85
C SER A 65 3.94 0.04 -4.09
N VAL A 66 3.12 0.82 -4.79
CA VAL A 66 2.26 1.85 -4.20
C VAL A 66 0.78 1.54 -4.41
N ARG A 67 0.35 1.49 -5.68
CA ARG A 67 -1.08 1.38 -6.03
C ARG A 67 -1.64 0.00 -5.71
N LYS A 68 -0.98 -1.05 -6.13
CA LYS A 68 -1.43 -2.42 -5.90
C LYS A 68 -1.39 -2.80 -4.42
N ASN A 69 -0.40 -2.29 -3.66
CA ASN A 69 -0.36 -2.43 -2.21
C ASN A 69 -1.53 -1.73 -1.51
N TRP A 70 -1.99 -0.60 -2.03
CA TRP A 70 -3.21 0.05 -1.54
C TRP A 70 -4.44 -0.85 -1.78
N ALA A 71 -4.60 -1.40 -2.98
CA ALA A 71 -5.68 -2.34 -3.29
C ALA A 71 -5.65 -3.57 -2.38
N TYR A 72 -4.49 -4.22 -2.21
CA TYR A 72 -4.34 -5.37 -1.31
C TYR A 72 -4.74 -5.07 0.14
N ARG A 73 -4.46 -3.84 0.61
CA ARG A 73 -4.88 -3.44 1.95
C ARG A 73 -6.39 -3.37 2.09
N VAL A 74 -7.07 -2.73 1.14
CA VAL A 74 -8.52 -2.53 1.18
C VAL A 74 -9.28 -3.84 0.93
N ASP A 75 -8.84 -4.63 -0.06
CA ASP A 75 -9.51 -5.86 -0.48
C ASP A 75 -9.37 -7.04 0.51
N GLN A 76 -8.65 -6.83 1.61
CA GLN A 76 -8.51 -7.79 2.71
C GLN A 76 -9.23 -7.35 3.99
N MET A 77 -10.05 -6.30 3.93
CA MET A 77 -10.88 -5.83 5.03
C MET A 77 -12.29 -6.42 4.92
N THR A 78 -13.05 -6.38 6.01
CA THR A 78 -14.46 -6.79 5.99
C THR A 78 -15.34 -5.86 5.16
N SER A 79 -14.85 -4.67 4.84
CA SER A 79 -15.46 -3.68 3.92
C SER A 79 -15.18 -3.94 2.44
N THR A 80 -14.49 -5.04 2.09
CA THR A 80 -14.20 -5.38 0.69
C THR A 80 -15.47 -5.52 -0.14
N HIS A 81 -15.37 -5.16 -1.41
CA HIS A 81 -16.47 -5.22 -2.37
C HIS A 81 -15.98 -5.72 -3.75
N PRO A 82 -16.88 -6.18 -4.64
CA PRO A 82 -16.53 -6.45 -6.03
C PRO A 82 -16.06 -5.19 -6.76
N ILE A 83 -15.32 -5.34 -7.86
CA ILE A 83 -14.98 -4.22 -8.75
C ILE A 83 -16.26 -3.64 -9.35
N ALA A 84 -17.09 -4.49 -9.96
CA ALA A 84 -18.40 -4.11 -10.47
C ALA A 84 -19.45 -4.34 -9.37
N VAL A 85 -19.84 -3.28 -8.70
CA VAL A 85 -20.80 -3.27 -7.60
C VAL A 85 -21.99 -2.37 -7.95
N GLU A 86 -23.19 -2.76 -7.54
CA GLU A 86 -24.37 -1.92 -7.69
C GLU A 86 -24.24 -0.65 -6.83
N MET A 87 -24.57 0.49 -7.43
CA MET A 87 -24.49 1.80 -6.80
C MET A 87 -25.87 2.47 -6.82
N GLU A 88 -26.48 2.53 -5.64
CA GLU A 88 -27.84 3.07 -5.49
C GLU A 88 -27.86 4.60 -5.46
N ASP A 89 -26.81 5.20 -4.88
CA ASP A 89 -26.71 6.64 -4.68
C ASP A 89 -25.26 7.16 -4.71
N LEU A 90 -25.09 8.48 -4.56
CA LEU A 90 -23.78 9.13 -4.54
C LEU A 90 -22.92 8.78 -3.33
N ASP A 91 -23.52 8.41 -2.20
CA ASP A 91 -22.77 8.01 -1.02
C ASP A 91 -22.14 6.63 -1.24
N ALA A 92 -22.86 5.71 -1.91
CA ALA A 92 -22.30 4.45 -2.38
C ALA A 92 -21.14 4.69 -3.36
N VAL A 93 -21.28 5.63 -4.31
CA VAL A 93 -20.20 6.00 -5.24
C VAL A 93 -18.96 6.48 -4.48
N ARG A 94 -19.11 7.46 -3.57
CA ARG A 94 -18.00 8.01 -2.78
C ARG A 94 -17.28 6.94 -1.96
N THR A 95 -18.04 6.03 -1.37
CA THR A 95 -17.50 4.95 -0.52
C THR A 95 -16.69 3.93 -1.32
N ASN A 96 -17.05 3.71 -2.60
CA ASN A 96 -16.40 2.75 -3.49
C ASN A 96 -15.29 3.35 -4.37
N PHE A 97 -14.99 4.65 -4.25
CA PHE A 97 -13.83 5.29 -4.88
C PHE A 97 -12.55 4.98 -4.08
N ASP A 98 -12.12 3.75 -4.13
CA ASP A 98 -11.01 3.23 -3.34
C ASP A 98 -10.01 2.40 -4.17
N GLY A 99 -9.07 1.73 -3.50
CA GLY A 99 -8.05 0.90 -4.16
C GLY A 99 -8.62 -0.25 -4.98
N ILE A 100 -9.88 -0.66 -4.75
CA ILE A 100 -10.54 -1.71 -5.53
C ILE A 100 -10.95 -1.14 -6.89
N SER A 101 -11.64 -0.01 -6.94
CA SER A 101 -12.08 0.61 -8.19
C SER A 101 -10.91 1.08 -9.06
N TYR A 102 -9.80 1.50 -8.47
CA TYR A 102 -8.62 1.99 -9.21
C TYR A 102 -7.61 0.87 -9.47
N ALA A 103 -6.88 0.44 -8.46
CA ALA A 103 -5.68 -0.37 -8.62
C ALA A 103 -5.96 -1.87 -8.78
N LYS A 104 -6.96 -2.45 -8.06
CA LYS A 104 -7.40 -3.82 -8.34
C LYS A 104 -8.00 -3.90 -9.73
N GLY A 105 -8.87 -2.95 -10.10
CA GLY A 105 -9.47 -2.91 -11.43
C GLY A 105 -8.44 -2.81 -12.53
N ALA A 106 -7.43 -1.94 -12.40
CA ALA A 106 -6.32 -1.84 -13.36
C ALA A 106 -5.51 -3.15 -13.44
N SER A 107 -5.24 -3.82 -12.30
CA SER A 107 -4.58 -5.13 -12.30
C SER A 107 -5.41 -6.22 -12.96
N VAL A 108 -6.73 -6.16 -12.81
CA VAL A 108 -7.65 -7.11 -13.46
C VAL A 108 -7.76 -6.83 -14.96
N LEU A 109 -7.70 -5.57 -15.39
CA LEU A 109 -7.56 -5.25 -16.82
C LEU A 109 -6.24 -5.75 -17.39
N GLN A 110 -5.12 -5.66 -16.66
CA GLN A 110 -3.85 -6.27 -17.05
C GLN A 110 -3.98 -7.78 -17.21
N GLN A 111 -4.69 -8.45 -16.31
CA GLN A 111 -5.00 -9.88 -16.41
C GLN A 111 -5.92 -10.19 -17.60
N LEU A 112 -6.88 -9.32 -17.91
CA LEU A 112 -7.71 -9.47 -19.11
C LEU A 112 -6.87 -9.36 -20.37
N VAL A 113 -5.95 -8.39 -20.43
CA VAL A 113 -5.00 -8.25 -21.55
C VAL A 113 -4.16 -9.53 -21.72
N ALA A 114 -3.63 -10.10 -20.63
CA ALA A 114 -2.90 -11.36 -20.67
C ALA A 114 -3.80 -12.52 -21.15
N HIS A 115 -5.05 -12.56 -20.69
CA HIS A 115 -6.00 -13.62 -21.02
C HIS A 115 -6.43 -13.59 -22.51
N VAL A 116 -6.80 -12.43 -23.07
CA VAL A 116 -7.29 -12.32 -24.45
C VAL A 116 -6.18 -12.09 -25.47
N GLY A 117 -5.01 -11.70 -25.04
CA GLY A 117 -3.88 -11.26 -25.85
C GLY A 117 -3.96 -9.76 -26.20
N ARG A 118 -2.80 -9.08 -26.10
CA ARG A 118 -2.71 -7.61 -26.23
C ARG A 118 -3.30 -7.08 -27.54
N ASP A 119 -2.97 -7.70 -28.68
CA ASP A 119 -3.46 -7.24 -29.97
C ASP A 119 -4.98 -7.37 -30.08
N ASN A 120 -5.54 -8.45 -29.57
CA ASN A 120 -6.98 -8.67 -29.52
C ASN A 120 -7.66 -7.63 -28.63
N PHE A 121 -7.07 -7.34 -27.45
CA PHE A 121 -7.58 -6.32 -26.55
C PHE A 121 -7.62 -4.94 -27.21
N ILE A 122 -6.53 -4.50 -27.84
CA ILE A 122 -6.46 -3.21 -28.54
C ILE A 122 -7.44 -3.16 -29.74
N ASN A 123 -7.56 -4.26 -30.47
CA ASN A 123 -8.52 -4.32 -31.61
C ASN A 123 -9.97 -4.28 -31.12
N GLY A 124 -10.30 -4.94 -30.01
CA GLY A 124 -11.62 -4.85 -29.38
C GLY A 124 -11.92 -3.43 -28.92
N LEU A 125 -10.96 -2.76 -28.27
CA LEU A 125 -11.11 -1.35 -27.85
C LEU A 125 -11.36 -0.42 -29.05
N ARG A 126 -10.62 -0.58 -30.15
CA ARG A 126 -10.81 0.24 -31.36
C ARG A 126 -12.23 0.10 -31.92
N LYS A 127 -12.75 -1.11 -31.95
CA LYS A 127 -14.14 -1.37 -32.41
C LYS A 127 -15.16 -0.77 -31.43
N TYR A 128 -14.95 -0.97 -30.14
CA TYR A 128 -15.80 -0.42 -29.09
C TYR A 128 -15.92 1.10 -29.21
N PHE A 129 -14.80 1.83 -29.27
CA PHE A 129 -14.82 3.28 -29.40
C PHE A 129 -15.42 3.76 -30.72
N ALA A 130 -15.12 3.08 -31.83
CA ALA A 130 -15.70 3.43 -33.14
C ALA A 130 -17.22 3.26 -33.18
N LYS A 131 -17.74 2.23 -32.48
CA LYS A 131 -19.18 1.90 -32.46
C LYS A 131 -19.97 2.81 -31.51
N HIS A 132 -19.36 3.18 -30.39
CA HIS A 132 -20.06 3.86 -29.28
C HIS A 132 -19.60 5.30 -29.06
N ALA A 133 -18.87 5.90 -30.02
CA ALA A 133 -18.43 7.30 -29.91
C ALA A 133 -19.61 8.25 -29.66
N TYR A 134 -19.48 9.11 -28.66
CA TYR A 134 -20.48 10.07 -28.20
C TYR A 134 -21.78 9.44 -27.65
N ALA A 135 -21.70 8.19 -27.17
CA ALA A 135 -22.82 7.48 -26.59
C ALA A 135 -22.52 6.98 -25.17
N ASN A 136 -23.57 6.44 -24.55
CA ASN A 136 -23.47 5.80 -23.24
C ASN A 136 -23.47 4.28 -23.38
N THR A 137 -22.66 3.59 -22.57
CA THR A 137 -22.47 2.14 -22.64
C THR A 137 -22.57 1.47 -21.27
N GLU A 138 -22.63 0.15 -21.30
CA GLU A 138 -22.47 -0.76 -20.16
C GLU A 138 -21.23 -1.63 -20.37
N LEU A 139 -20.76 -2.29 -19.31
CA LEU A 139 -19.64 -3.24 -19.39
C LEU A 139 -19.84 -4.29 -20.51
N SER A 140 -21.08 -4.78 -20.68
CA SER A 140 -21.44 -5.75 -21.73
C SER A 140 -21.08 -5.29 -23.13
N ASP A 141 -21.18 -4.00 -23.43
CA ASP A 141 -20.85 -3.45 -24.76
C ASP A 141 -19.35 -3.58 -25.08
N LEU A 142 -18.48 -3.42 -24.05
CA LEU A 142 -17.04 -3.66 -24.21
C LEU A 142 -16.73 -5.16 -24.34
N ILE A 143 -17.35 -6.00 -23.50
CA ILE A 143 -17.08 -7.44 -23.48
C ILE A 143 -17.40 -8.09 -24.84
N VAL A 144 -18.52 -7.73 -25.46
CA VAL A 144 -18.90 -8.24 -26.79
C VAL A 144 -17.82 -7.97 -27.85
N GLU A 145 -17.22 -6.77 -27.85
CA GLU A 145 -16.16 -6.43 -28.81
C GLU A 145 -14.83 -7.16 -28.50
N LEU A 146 -14.54 -7.42 -27.21
CA LEU A 146 -13.38 -8.21 -26.82
C LEU A 146 -13.53 -9.69 -27.14
N GLU A 147 -14.73 -10.27 -26.95
CA GLU A 147 -15.06 -11.63 -27.37
C GLU A 147 -14.94 -11.79 -28.88
N ALA A 148 -15.52 -10.85 -29.65
CA ALA A 148 -15.41 -10.84 -31.10
C ALA A 148 -13.98 -10.68 -31.62
N ALA A 149 -13.10 -9.97 -30.89
CA ALA A 149 -11.72 -9.80 -31.29
C ALA A 149 -10.83 -10.99 -30.91
N SER A 150 -11.09 -11.62 -29.77
CA SER A 150 -10.26 -12.70 -29.22
C SER A 150 -10.74 -14.11 -29.57
N GLY A 151 -12.00 -14.27 -29.90
CA GLY A 151 -12.66 -15.57 -30.09
C GLY A 151 -12.89 -16.34 -28.78
N LYS A 152 -12.76 -15.68 -27.60
CA LYS A 152 -12.95 -16.28 -26.29
C LYS A 152 -14.29 -15.86 -25.69
N ASP A 153 -14.97 -16.79 -25.02
CA ASP A 153 -16.10 -16.49 -24.16
C ASP A 153 -15.57 -15.91 -22.82
N LEU A 154 -15.98 -14.72 -22.49
CA LEU A 154 -15.55 -14.00 -21.29
C LEU A 154 -16.60 -14.03 -20.16
N THR A 155 -17.73 -14.69 -20.35
CA THR A 155 -18.83 -14.72 -19.38
C THR A 155 -18.39 -15.20 -18.01
N ALA A 156 -17.70 -16.35 -17.93
CA ALA A 156 -17.20 -16.89 -16.67
C ALA A 156 -16.08 -16.04 -16.09
N TRP A 157 -15.21 -15.48 -16.94
CA TRP A 157 -14.13 -14.60 -16.52
C TRP A 157 -14.67 -13.32 -15.85
N VAL A 158 -15.64 -12.65 -16.47
CA VAL A 158 -16.32 -11.46 -15.94
C VAL A 158 -17.00 -11.77 -14.60
N ALA A 159 -17.74 -12.86 -14.53
CA ALA A 159 -18.42 -13.26 -13.30
C ALA A 159 -17.44 -13.46 -12.15
N THR A 160 -16.29 -14.08 -12.41
CA THR A 160 -15.30 -14.42 -11.37
C THR A 160 -14.43 -13.23 -10.98
N TRP A 161 -13.94 -12.46 -11.96
CA TRP A 161 -13.00 -11.37 -11.69
C TRP A 161 -13.66 -10.06 -11.27
N LEU A 162 -14.77 -9.69 -11.91
CA LEU A 162 -15.37 -8.37 -11.73
C LEU A 162 -16.48 -8.37 -10.67
N ARG A 163 -17.21 -9.48 -10.51
CA ARG A 163 -18.38 -9.55 -9.62
C ARG A 163 -18.14 -10.25 -8.30
N THR A 164 -16.89 -10.58 -8.00
CA THR A 164 -16.50 -11.18 -6.70
C THR A 164 -15.44 -10.33 -6.01
N SER A 165 -15.47 -10.30 -4.68
CA SER A 165 -14.54 -9.54 -3.84
C SER A 165 -13.40 -10.41 -3.29
N GLY A 166 -12.41 -9.76 -2.71
CA GLY A 166 -11.27 -10.41 -2.07
C GLY A 166 -10.16 -10.81 -3.04
N VAL A 167 -9.03 -11.22 -2.48
CA VAL A 167 -7.80 -11.57 -3.21
C VAL A 167 -7.35 -12.99 -2.89
N ASN A 168 -7.09 -13.80 -3.94
CA ASN A 168 -6.56 -15.16 -3.80
C ASN A 168 -5.09 -15.13 -3.38
N THR A 169 -4.63 -16.23 -2.77
CA THR A 169 -3.21 -16.45 -2.49
C THR A 169 -2.69 -17.59 -3.36
N LEU A 170 -1.58 -17.37 -4.05
CA LEU A 170 -0.89 -18.36 -4.86
C LEU A 170 0.38 -18.82 -4.14
N ARG A 171 0.52 -20.13 -3.96
CA ARG A 171 1.62 -20.75 -3.22
C ARG A 171 2.24 -21.89 -4.02
N PRO A 172 3.58 -21.95 -4.19
CA PRO A 172 4.22 -23.07 -4.84
C PRO A 172 4.21 -24.29 -3.92
N ILE A 173 3.98 -25.46 -4.50
CA ILE A 173 4.16 -26.77 -3.89
C ILE A 173 5.22 -27.47 -4.73
N ILE A 174 6.40 -27.70 -4.14
CA ILE A 174 7.59 -28.16 -4.84
C ILE A 174 8.03 -29.51 -4.26
N ALA A 175 8.23 -30.50 -5.13
CA ALA A 175 8.98 -31.71 -4.81
C ALA A 175 10.27 -31.74 -5.63
N LEU A 176 11.37 -32.12 -4.98
CA LEU A 176 12.68 -32.20 -5.59
C LEU A 176 13.15 -33.65 -5.76
N ASP A 177 13.85 -33.91 -6.83
CA ASP A 177 14.67 -35.10 -7.06
C ASP A 177 16.12 -34.62 -7.27
N GLY A 178 16.93 -34.67 -6.22
CA GLY A 178 18.25 -34.05 -6.18
C GLY A 178 18.17 -32.53 -6.41
N GLU A 179 18.84 -32.04 -7.44
CA GLU A 179 18.82 -30.60 -7.82
C GLU A 179 17.73 -30.24 -8.85
N LYS A 180 16.83 -31.17 -9.16
CA LYS A 180 15.79 -30.98 -10.16
C LYS A 180 14.41 -30.98 -9.52
N TYR A 181 13.48 -30.30 -10.15
CA TYR A 181 12.08 -30.42 -9.81
C TYR A 181 11.56 -31.82 -10.19
N ALA A 182 11.13 -32.61 -9.21
CA ALA A 182 10.33 -33.81 -9.47
C ALA A 182 8.92 -33.40 -9.90
N SER A 183 8.33 -32.44 -9.19
CA SER A 183 7.07 -31.78 -9.58
C SER A 183 7.00 -30.36 -9.01
N VAL A 184 6.26 -29.49 -9.71
CA VAL A 184 5.89 -28.17 -9.22
C VAL A 184 4.39 -27.98 -9.46
N SER A 185 3.68 -27.56 -8.44
CA SER A 185 2.27 -27.16 -8.54
C SER A 185 2.06 -25.79 -7.89
N VAL A 186 1.09 -25.04 -8.39
CA VAL A 186 0.62 -23.82 -7.75
C VAL A 186 -0.69 -24.11 -7.06
N LYS A 187 -0.71 -23.98 -5.74
CA LYS A 187 -1.91 -24.02 -4.91
C LYS A 187 -2.53 -22.64 -4.90
N GLN A 188 -3.81 -22.57 -5.26
CA GLN A 188 -4.60 -21.36 -5.10
C GLN A 188 -5.49 -21.49 -3.85
N GLU A 189 -5.41 -20.51 -2.96
CA GLU A 189 -6.23 -20.41 -1.76
C GLU A 189 -7.33 -19.37 -1.98
N VAL A 190 -8.52 -19.67 -1.46
CA VAL A 190 -9.65 -18.73 -1.53
C VAL A 190 -9.36 -17.44 -0.76
N PRO A 191 -9.99 -16.32 -1.13
CA PRO A 191 -9.85 -15.08 -0.37
C PRO A 191 -10.26 -15.28 1.10
N PRO A 192 -9.47 -14.76 2.06
CA PRO A 192 -9.86 -14.81 3.47
C PRO A 192 -11.02 -13.87 3.79
N MET A 193 -11.24 -12.86 2.95
CA MET A 193 -12.37 -11.92 3.00
C MET A 193 -13.01 -11.80 1.62
N PRO A 194 -14.34 -11.69 1.55
CA PRO A 194 -15.29 -11.84 2.67
C PRO A 194 -15.28 -13.24 3.25
N ILE A 195 -15.62 -13.37 4.53
CA ILE A 195 -15.69 -14.67 5.22
C ILE A 195 -16.64 -15.60 4.46
N GLY A 196 -16.18 -16.83 4.20
CA GLY A 196 -16.95 -17.84 3.47
C GLY A 196 -16.79 -17.76 1.95
N SER A 197 -15.90 -16.90 1.43
CA SER A 197 -15.55 -16.90 0.02
C SER A 197 -15.10 -18.29 -0.45
N LYS A 198 -15.50 -18.66 -1.67
CA LYS A 198 -15.12 -19.91 -2.33
C LYS A 198 -14.45 -19.68 -3.68
N GLU A 199 -14.21 -18.42 -4.00
CA GLU A 199 -13.79 -18.02 -5.33
C GLU A 199 -12.34 -18.46 -5.62
N LEU A 200 -12.18 -19.21 -6.70
CA LEU A 200 -10.90 -19.56 -7.31
C LEU A 200 -10.88 -18.96 -8.71
N ARG A 201 -10.01 -18.00 -8.92
CA ARG A 201 -9.95 -17.25 -10.18
C ARG A 201 -9.00 -17.89 -11.16
N PRO A 202 -9.31 -17.92 -12.47
CA PRO A 202 -8.33 -18.31 -13.49
C PRO A 202 -7.27 -17.21 -13.63
N HIS A 203 -5.99 -17.59 -13.63
CA HIS A 203 -4.88 -16.67 -13.83
C HIS A 203 -4.05 -17.08 -15.03
N ARG A 204 -3.70 -16.13 -15.90
CA ARG A 204 -2.64 -16.27 -16.88
C ARG A 204 -1.47 -15.42 -16.41
N LEU A 205 -0.33 -16.05 -16.17
CA LEU A 205 0.80 -15.40 -15.53
C LEU A 205 2.14 -16.04 -15.96
N PHE A 206 3.24 -15.40 -15.59
CA PHE A 206 4.57 -15.97 -15.75
C PHE A 206 5.09 -16.53 -14.42
N ILE A 207 5.84 -17.63 -14.49
CA ILE A 207 6.68 -18.14 -13.40
C ILE A 207 8.13 -17.86 -13.77
N GLY A 208 8.80 -17.03 -12.99
CA GLY A 208 10.21 -16.70 -13.13
C GLY A 208 11.09 -17.64 -12.33
N LEU A 209 12.16 -18.14 -12.97
CA LEU A 209 13.19 -18.94 -12.33
C LEU A 209 14.48 -18.11 -12.28
N PHE A 210 14.99 -17.89 -11.06
CA PHE A 210 16.19 -17.10 -10.83
C PHE A 210 17.26 -17.94 -10.17
N ASP A 211 18.50 -17.78 -10.65
CA ASP A 211 19.70 -18.46 -10.12
C ASP A 211 20.71 -17.44 -9.59
N ILE A 212 21.46 -17.84 -8.57
CA ILE A 212 22.62 -17.12 -8.07
C ILE A 212 23.76 -17.23 -9.08
N ALA A 213 24.23 -16.09 -9.57
CA ALA A 213 25.35 -15.97 -10.49
C ALA A 213 26.40 -14.98 -9.91
N GLY A 214 27.39 -15.53 -9.22
CA GLY A 214 28.33 -14.72 -8.45
C GLY A 214 27.65 -14.06 -7.25
N ASP A 215 27.65 -12.74 -7.23
CA ASP A 215 27.00 -11.91 -6.20
C ASP A 215 25.59 -11.42 -6.61
N LYS A 216 25.09 -11.82 -7.78
CA LYS A 216 23.80 -11.41 -8.32
C LYS A 216 22.77 -12.52 -8.33
N LEU A 217 21.50 -12.13 -8.35
CA LEU A 217 20.36 -13.00 -8.62
C LEU A 217 19.83 -12.69 -10.04
N VAL A 218 19.91 -13.67 -10.94
CA VAL A 218 19.65 -13.47 -12.37
C VAL A 218 18.49 -14.35 -12.82
N ARG A 219 17.53 -13.76 -13.56
CA ARG A 219 16.45 -14.51 -14.22
C ARG A 219 17.05 -15.44 -15.27
N ARG A 220 16.93 -16.77 -15.05
CA ARG A 220 17.32 -17.79 -16.01
C ARG A 220 16.24 -18.03 -17.06
N GLU A 221 15.00 -18.07 -16.62
CA GLU A 221 13.86 -18.42 -17.46
C GLU A 221 12.58 -17.79 -16.92
N SER A 222 11.62 -17.50 -17.79
CA SER A 222 10.27 -17.08 -17.46
C SER A 222 9.30 -17.88 -18.31
N ILE A 223 8.33 -18.56 -17.69
CA ILE A 223 7.40 -19.50 -18.35
C ILE A 223 5.99 -18.99 -18.17
N GLU A 224 5.27 -18.81 -19.29
CA GLU A 224 3.85 -18.44 -19.25
C GLU A 224 3.01 -19.68 -18.95
N VAL A 225 2.07 -19.56 -17.99
CA VAL A 225 1.22 -20.66 -17.54
C VAL A 225 -0.19 -20.15 -17.23
N ASP A 226 -1.15 -21.08 -17.33
CA ASP A 226 -2.52 -20.87 -16.86
C ASP A 226 -2.69 -21.59 -15.53
N ILE A 227 -3.18 -20.87 -14.50
CA ILE A 227 -3.54 -21.40 -13.19
C ILE A 227 -5.06 -21.44 -13.11
N ASP A 228 -5.61 -22.61 -12.83
CA ASP A 228 -7.05 -22.80 -12.70
C ASP A 228 -7.37 -23.77 -11.55
N GLY A 229 -8.45 -23.49 -10.82
CA GLY A 229 -8.87 -24.28 -9.68
C GLY A 229 -7.94 -24.19 -8.48
N ALA A 230 -8.07 -25.12 -7.55
CA ALA A 230 -7.37 -25.11 -6.25
C ALA A 230 -5.90 -25.55 -6.33
N LEU A 231 -5.54 -26.35 -7.33
CA LEU A 231 -4.19 -26.88 -7.53
C LEU A 231 -3.94 -27.08 -9.02
N THR A 232 -2.92 -26.43 -9.54
CA THR A 232 -2.49 -26.56 -10.93
C THR A 232 -1.06 -27.09 -10.99
N GLU A 233 -0.85 -28.21 -11.65
CA GLU A 233 0.47 -28.76 -11.91
C GLU A 233 1.15 -28.01 -13.05
N ILE A 234 2.40 -27.60 -12.85
CA ILE A 234 3.23 -26.90 -13.85
C ILE A 234 4.19 -27.91 -14.50
N LYS A 235 3.69 -28.62 -15.50
CA LYS A 235 4.39 -29.72 -16.16
C LYS A 235 5.68 -29.28 -16.82
N GLU A 236 5.75 -28.03 -17.27
CA GLU A 236 6.88 -27.41 -17.94
C GLU A 236 8.14 -27.33 -17.03
N LEU A 237 7.96 -27.44 -15.72
CA LEU A 237 9.03 -27.40 -14.74
C LEU A 237 9.58 -28.78 -14.37
N ALA A 238 8.85 -29.86 -14.61
CA ALA A 238 9.27 -31.21 -14.26
C ALA A 238 10.60 -31.57 -14.96
N GLY A 239 11.57 -32.07 -14.19
CA GLY A 239 12.92 -32.44 -14.66
C GLY A 239 13.88 -31.27 -14.86
N LYS A 240 13.46 -30.02 -14.82
CA LYS A 240 14.35 -28.85 -14.87
C LYS A 240 15.15 -28.71 -13.57
N LYS A 241 16.34 -28.09 -13.68
CA LYS A 241 17.13 -27.70 -12.49
C LYS A 241 16.29 -26.77 -11.61
N ALA A 242 16.22 -27.08 -10.33
CA ALA A 242 15.54 -26.23 -9.36
C ALA A 242 16.22 -24.85 -9.29
N ALA A 243 15.42 -23.80 -9.34
CA ALA A 243 15.90 -22.43 -9.21
C ALA A 243 16.29 -22.11 -7.76
N ASP A 244 17.16 -21.13 -7.57
CA ASP A 244 17.44 -20.59 -6.24
C ASP A 244 16.28 -19.74 -5.72
N LEU A 245 15.52 -19.10 -6.63
CA LEU A 245 14.27 -18.43 -6.34
C LEU A 245 13.25 -18.71 -7.45
N LEU A 246 12.05 -19.16 -7.06
CA LEU A 246 10.88 -19.30 -7.93
C LEU A 246 9.88 -18.18 -7.62
N LEU A 247 9.58 -17.34 -8.62
CA LEU A 247 8.65 -16.22 -8.51
C LEU A 247 7.39 -16.51 -9.33
N ILE A 248 6.29 -16.78 -8.66
CA ILE A 248 4.96 -16.83 -9.30
C ILE A 248 4.56 -15.39 -9.65
N ASN A 249 3.87 -15.21 -10.78
CA ASN A 249 3.47 -13.91 -11.32
C ASN A 249 4.64 -12.98 -11.67
N ASP A 250 5.78 -13.55 -12.09
CA ASP A 250 6.84 -12.77 -12.71
C ASP A 250 6.25 -11.86 -13.82
N GLN A 251 6.70 -10.61 -13.94
CA GLN A 251 6.15 -9.58 -14.82
C GLN A 251 4.75 -9.03 -14.42
N ASP A 252 4.23 -9.39 -13.27
CA ASP A 252 3.02 -8.80 -12.65
C ASP A 252 1.73 -8.80 -13.49
N GLN A 253 1.43 -9.95 -14.13
CA GLN A 253 0.26 -10.09 -15.00
C GLN A 253 -1.08 -10.26 -14.27
N THR A 254 -1.07 -10.63 -12.98
CA THR A 254 -2.30 -10.94 -12.23
C THR A 254 -2.40 -10.26 -10.89
N TYR A 255 -3.62 -10.22 -10.36
CA TYR A 255 -3.93 -9.72 -9.02
C TYR A 255 -4.09 -10.89 -8.05
N ALA A 256 -3.03 -11.20 -7.31
CA ALA A 256 -3.01 -12.26 -6.30
C ALA A 256 -1.90 -12.00 -5.27
N LYS A 257 -2.10 -12.42 -4.03
CA LYS A 257 -1.02 -12.50 -3.04
C LYS A 257 -0.14 -13.70 -3.38
N LEU A 258 1.16 -13.52 -3.23
CA LEU A 258 2.12 -14.56 -3.54
C LEU A 258 2.76 -15.11 -2.26
N ARG A 259 3.15 -16.38 -2.31
CA ARG A 259 3.96 -17.03 -1.28
C ARG A 259 5.15 -17.70 -1.91
N PHE A 260 6.14 -17.98 -1.10
CA PHE A 260 7.41 -18.57 -1.52
C PHE A 260 7.66 -19.88 -0.81
N ASP A 261 8.44 -20.73 -1.43
CA ASP A 261 9.05 -21.89 -0.79
C ASP A 261 10.26 -21.48 0.08
N ASP A 262 10.69 -22.37 0.98
CA ASP A 262 11.76 -22.08 1.94
C ASP A 262 13.09 -21.73 1.26
N ARG A 263 13.43 -22.39 0.14
CA ARG A 263 14.66 -22.11 -0.61
C ARG A 263 14.64 -20.69 -1.20
N SER A 264 13.53 -20.31 -1.78
CA SER A 264 13.29 -18.94 -2.28
C SER A 264 13.43 -17.90 -1.16
N VAL A 265 12.85 -18.15 0.03
CA VAL A 265 12.96 -17.27 1.20
C VAL A 265 14.43 -17.12 1.64
N GLU A 266 15.19 -18.20 1.75
CA GLU A 266 16.61 -18.14 2.13
C GLU A 266 17.46 -17.39 1.09
N THR A 267 17.12 -17.51 -0.20
CA THR A 267 17.76 -16.74 -1.27
C THR A 267 17.46 -15.25 -1.16
N MET A 268 16.20 -14.88 -0.91
CA MET A 268 15.79 -13.49 -0.75
C MET A 268 16.49 -12.80 0.42
N LYS A 269 16.67 -13.49 1.55
CA LYS A 269 17.39 -12.95 2.71
C LYS A 269 18.78 -12.42 2.36
N LYS A 270 19.42 -12.98 1.34
CA LYS A 270 20.80 -12.65 0.97
C LYS A 270 20.91 -11.81 -0.31
N TYR A 271 20.08 -12.09 -1.30
CA TYR A 271 20.28 -11.63 -2.67
C TYR A 271 19.17 -10.73 -3.23
N LEU A 272 18.12 -10.41 -2.44
CA LEU A 272 17.01 -9.58 -2.95
C LEU A 272 17.50 -8.23 -3.48
N GLY A 273 18.41 -7.56 -2.78
CA GLY A 273 18.98 -6.27 -3.22
C GLY A 273 19.91 -6.36 -4.45
N GLN A 274 20.27 -7.56 -4.90
CA GLN A 274 21.14 -7.83 -6.05
C GLN A 274 20.38 -8.37 -7.27
N LEU A 275 19.05 -8.36 -7.22
CA LEU A 275 18.18 -8.68 -8.36
C LEU A 275 18.03 -7.44 -9.24
N ASP A 276 18.48 -7.49 -10.50
CA ASP A 276 18.49 -6.30 -11.39
C ASP A 276 17.08 -5.83 -11.81
N ASP A 277 16.11 -6.75 -11.97
CA ASP A 277 14.73 -6.42 -12.36
C ASP A 277 13.95 -5.78 -11.22
N SER A 278 13.64 -4.49 -11.36
CA SER A 278 12.93 -3.72 -10.32
C SER A 278 11.49 -4.18 -10.10
N LEU A 279 10.79 -4.64 -11.14
CA LEU A 279 9.42 -5.14 -10.99
C LEU A 279 9.40 -6.47 -10.25
N ALA A 280 10.32 -7.40 -10.56
CA ALA A 280 10.48 -8.64 -9.82
C ALA A 280 10.82 -8.38 -8.33
N ARG A 281 11.72 -7.42 -8.04
CA ARG A 281 11.98 -6.98 -6.66
C ARG A 281 10.72 -6.45 -5.98
N GLY A 282 9.97 -5.58 -6.67
CA GLY A 282 8.70 -5.02 -6.17
C GLY A 282 7.69 -6.10 -5.80
N LEU A 283 7.51 -7.12 -6.64
CA LEU A 283 6.65 -8.27 -6.37
C LEU A 283 7.09 -9.05 -5.12
N ILE A 284 8.39 -9.28 -4.99
CA ILE A 284 8.95 -9.96 -3.80
C ILE A 284 8.72 -9.12 -2.55
N TRP A 285 8.98 -7.82 -2.59
CA TRP A 285 8.73 -6.90 -1.49
C TRP A 285 7.27 -6.90 -1.04
N ALA A 286 6.33 -6.77 -1.99
CA ALA A 286 4.90 -6.81 -1.72
C ALA A 286 4.49 -8.14 -1.08
N SER A 287 5.05 -9.25 -1.55
CA SER A 287 4.74 -10.59 -1.05
C SER A 287 5.27 -10.83 0.37
N LEU A 288 6.49 -10.38 0.68
CA LEU A 288 7.05 -10.43 2.03
C LEU A 288 6.23 -9.57 3.00
N TRP A 289 5.81 -8.38 2.55
CA TRP A 289 4.95 -7.49 3.32
C TRP A 289 3.57 -8.10 3.59
N ASP A 290 2.93 -8.68 2.57
CA ASP A 290 1.65 -9.37 2.76
C ASP A 290 1.77 -10.59 3.68
N SER A 291 2.86 -11.35 3.58
CA SER A 291 3.13 -12.48 4.48
C SER A 291 3.29 -12.02 5.93
N THR A 292 3.93 -10.86 6.15
CA THR A 292 4.04 -10.26 7.49
C THR A 292 2.69 -9.82 8.02
N ARG A 293 1.89 -9.12 7.21
CA ARG A 293 0.54 -8.67 7.57
C ARG A 293 -0.41 -9.84 7.84
N ASP A 294 -0.26 -10.94 7.14
CA ASP A 294 -1.08 -12.13 7.32
C ASP A 294 -0.63 -13.00 8.51
N GLY A 295 0.49 -12.63 9.16
CA GLY A 295 1.06 -13.39 10.28
C GLY A 295 1.61 -14.75 9.84
N GLU A 296 2.24 -14.80 8.67
CA GLU A 296 2.99 -15.95 8.15
C GLU A 296 4.51 -15.72 8.21
N LEU A 297 4.95 -14.46 8.18
CA LEU A 297 6.33 -14.04 8.38
C LEU A 297 6.41 -13.15 9.63
N ALA A 298 7.37 -13.38 10.51
CA ALA A 298 7.60 -12.53 11.67
C ALA A 298 8.01 -11.12 11.24
N ALA A 299 7.51 -10.09 11.93
CA ALA A 299 7.84 -8.70 11.61
C ALA A 299 9.34 -8.41 11.78
N SER A 300 10.00 -9.04 12.76
CA SER A 300 11.45 -8.98 12.96
C SER A 300 12.22 -9.53 11.76
N ASP A 301 11.78 -10.66 11.18
CA ASP A 301 12.41 -11.25 9.99
C ASP A 301 12.22 -10.35 8.77
N TYR A 302 11.00 -9.80 8.59
CA TYR A 302 10.74 -8.83 7.52
C TYR A 302 11.70 -7.63 7.62
N ILE A 303 11.82 -7.02 8.80
CA ILE A 303 12.73 -5.88 9.02
C ILE A 303 14.18 -6.26 8.71
N ALA A 304 14.64 -7.43 9.13
CA ALA A 304 16.00 -7.90 8.86
C ALA A 304 16.27 -8.08 7.35
N ILE A 305 15.35 -8.72 6.62
CA ILE A 305 15.42 -8.89 5.17
C ILE A 305 15.43 -7.52 4.49
N ALA A 306 14.53 -6.63 4.91
CA ALA A 306 14.38 -5.30 4.35
C ALA A 306 15.65 -4.47 4.50
N LEU A 307 16.23 -4.40 5.71
CA LEU A 307 17.45 -3.63 5.96
C LEU A 307 18.66 -4.19 5.18
N ASN A 308 18.71 -5.49 4.95
CA ASN A 308 19.78 -6.06 4.12
C ASN A 308 19.58 -5.70 2.64
N ALA A 309 18.39 -5.85 2.10
CA ALA A 309 18.11 -5.63 0.69
C ALA A 309 18.17 -4.13 0.30
N LEU A 310 17.82 -3.20 1.21
CA LEU A 310 17.94 -1.76 0.99
C LEU A 310 19.36 -1.29 0.66
N LYS A 311 20.39 -2.08 1.00
CA LYS A 311 21.78 -1.74 0.64
C LYS A 311 22.05 -1.77 -0.87
N GLY A 312 21.28 -2.57 -1.61
CA GLY A 312 21.38 -2.70 -3.08
C GLY A 312 20.20 -2.06 -3.81
N GLU A 313 19.19 -1.56 -3.10
CA GLU A 313 17.99 -1.00 -3.74
C GLU A 313 18.25 0.40 -4.31
N SER A 314 17.84 0.60 -5.55
CA SER A 314 18.01 1.87 -6.27
C SER A 314 16.69 2.55 -6.63
N ASP A 315 15.58 1.83 -6.66
CA ASP A 315 14.28 2.41 -6.98
C ASP A 315 13.73 3.22 -5.81
N ILE A 316 13.48 4.51 -6.06
CA ILE A 316 13.07 5.46 -5.02
C ILE A 316 11.66 5.17 -4.48
N SER A 317 10.77 4.61 -5.28
CA SER A 317 9.42 4.23 -4.85
C SER A 317 9.48 3.06 -3.89
N MET A 318 10.30 2.04 -4.20
CA MET A 318 10.52 0.89 -3.33
C MET A 318 11.23 1.28 -2.03
N ILE A 319 12.28 2.10 -2.08
CA ILE A 319 12.96 2.62 -0.87
C ILE A 319 11.95 3.29 0.06
N THR A 320 11.13 4.20 -0.50
CA THR A 320 10.13 4.93 0.27
C THR A 320 9.06 4.01 0.85
N ALA A 321 8.53 3.10 0.05
CA ALA A 321 7.52 2.14 0.48
C ALA A 321 8.05 1.21 1.57
N THR A 322 9.27 0.70 1.40
CA THR A 322 9.91 -0.21 2.36
C THR A 322 10.12 0.44 3.72
N PHE A 323 10.62 1.68 3.79
CA PHE A 323 10.74 2.37 5.08
C PHE A 323 9.38 2.64 5.74
N THR A 324 8.35 2.98 4.96
CA THR A 324 6.98 3.11 5.48
C THR A 324 6.44 1.79 6.04
N GLN A 325 6.72 0.67 5.36
CA GLN A 325 6.36 -0.67 5.82
C GLN A 325 7.14 -1.07 7.08
N ILE A 326 8.43 -0.77 7.14
CA ILE A 326 9.27 -0.98 8.34
C ILE A 326 8.70 -0.21 9.53
N ASP A 327 8.36 1.07 9.37
CA ASP A 327 7.77 1.88 10.44
C ASP A 327 6.44 1.29 10.90
N THR A 328 5.58 0.85 9.97
CA THR A 328 4.33 0.16 10.30
C THR A 328 4.59 -1.17 11.01
N ALA A 329 5.55 -1.96 10.55
CA ALA A 329 5.93 -3.23 11.17
C ALA A 329 6.37 -3.03 12.62
N ILE A 330 7.21 -2.03 12.89
CA ILE A 330 7.69 -1.73 14.25
C ILE A 330 6.52 -1.42 15.19
N TRP A 331 5.59 -0.55 14.77
CA TRP A 331 4.54 -0.08 15.66
C TRP A 331 3.33 -1.00 15.73
N ALA A 332 2.95 -1.63 14.62
CA ALA A 332 1.76 -2.46 14.55
C ALA A 332 2.04 -3.95 14.76
N TYR A 333 3.08 -4.50 14.13
CA TYR A 333 3.24 -5.96 13.99
C TYR A 333 4.36 -6.55 14.85
N LEU A 334 5.34 -5.74 15.25
CA LEU A 334 6.41 -6.19 16.13
C LEU A 334 5.92 -6.31 17.58
N ALA A 335 6.37 -7.33 18.29
CA ALA A 335 6.12 -7.45 19.71
C ALA A 335 6.65 -6.21 20.46
N PRO A 336 5.89 -5.59 21.37
CA PRO A 336 6.30 -4.31 22.01
C PRO A 336 7.71 -4.32 22.60
N LYS A 337 8.13 -5.45 23.19
CA LYS A 337 9.46 -5.62 23.79
C LYS A 337 10.62 -5.50 22.80
N ASN A 338 10.36 -5.68 21.50
CA ASN A 338 11.37 -5.68 20.44
C ASN A 338 11.49 -4.32 19.73
N ARG A 339 10.56 -3.38 19.96
CA ARG A 339 10.45 -2.13 19.21
C ARG A 339 11.68 -1.24 19.28
N ASP A 340 12.25 -1.02 20.47
CA ASP A 340 13.38 -0.11 20.63
C ASP A 340 14.65 -0.66 19.97
N ALA A 341 14.89 -1.96 20.07
CA ALA A 341 15.99 -2.62 19.37
C ALA A 341 15.83 -2.55 17.84
N ALA A 342 14.63 -2.74 17.33
CA ALA A 342 14.35 -2.61 15.90
C ALA A 342 14.55 -1.17 15.42
N ARG A 343 14.03 -0.18 16.13
CA ARG A 343 14.22 1.24 15.79
C ARG A 343 15.70 1.62 15.77
N LEU A 344 16.47 1.19 16.76
CA LEU A 344 17.91 1.41 16.80
C LEU A 344 18.60 0.81 15.57
N SER A 345 18.22 -0.42 15.19
CA SER A 345 18.78 -1.10 14.01
C SER A 345 18.42 -0.35 12.71
N VAL A 346 17.20 0.12 12.59
CA VAL A 346 16.73 0.91 11.41
C VAL A 346 17.45 2.25 11.35
N ALA A 347 17.57 2.97 12.49
CA ALA A 347 18.28 4.24 12.53
C ALA A 347 19.75 4.08 12.13
N ASN A 348 20.45 3.06 12.66
CA ASN A 348 21.84 2.79 12.32
C ASN A 348 22.01 2.42 10.83
N ALA A 349 21.13 1.57 10.29
CA ALA A 349 21.15 1.21 8.88
C ALA A 349 20.87 2.44 7.98
N ALA A 350 19.86 3.24 8.31
CA ALA A 350 19.53 4.46 7.59
C ALA A 350 20.68 5.49 7.65
N GLN A 351 21.36 5.61 8.78
CA GLN A 351 22.56 6.45 8.91
C GLN A 351 23.69 5.98 8.00
N SER A 352 23.98 4.68 7.99
CA SER A 352 25.02 4.11 7.11
C SER A 352 24.70 4.34 5.62
N LEU A 353 23.44 4.15 5.23
CA LEU A 353 22.97 4.41 3.88
C LEU A 353 23.05 5.91 3.52
N LEU A 354 22.71 6.79 4.47
CA LEU A 354 22.80 8.24 4.30
C LEU A 354 24.24 8.70 4.08
N ASP A 355 25.18 8.17 4.88
CA ASP A 355 26.59 8.53 4.81
C ASP A 355 27.27 8.01 3.53
N GLY A 356 26.77 6.90 2.96
CA GLY A 356 27.22 6.35 1.67
C GLY A 356 26.49 6.89 0.43
N ALA A 357 25.43 7.65 0.60
CA ALA A 357 24.60 8.11 -0.51
C ALA A 357 25.28 9.23 -1.31
N SER A 358 25.06 9.24 -2.63
CA SER A 358 25.50 10.33 -3.51
C SER A 358 24.88 11.65 -3.06
N ALA A 359 25.71 12.68 -2.93
CA ALA A 359 25.29 14.01 -2.52
C ALA A 359 24.17 14.56 -3.40
N GLY A 360 23.09 15.02 -2.80
CA GLY A 360 21.93 15.57 -3.49
C GLY A 360 21.02 14.53 -4.16
N SER A 361 21.28 13.22 -4.01
CA SER A 361 20.41 12.16 -4.57
C SER A 361 19.04 12.11 -3.87
N ASP A 362 18.08 11.46 -4.52
CA ASP A 362 16.76 11.19 -3.93
C ASP A 362 16.88 10.17 -2.81
N ASN A 363 17.77 9.18 -2.96
CA ASN A 363 18.06 8.18 -1.93
C ASN A 363 18.62 8.84 -0.66
N GLN A 364 19.55 9.82 -0.80
CA GLN A 364 20.08 10.59 0.34
C GLN A 364 18.93 11.24 1.14
N LEU A 365 17.97 11.84 0.46
CA LEU A 365 16.79 12.45 1.09
C LEU A 365 15.96 11.41 1.86
N GLN A 366 15.69 10.24 1.27
CA GLN A 366 14.89 9.20 1.93
C GLN A 366 15.62 8.59 3.13
N TYR A 367 16.92 8.36 3.01
CA TYR A 367 17.73 7.85 4.14
C TYR A 367 17.79 8.86 5.29
N ALA A 368 17.90 10.17 4.99
CA ALA A 368 17.81 11.22 6.00
C ALA A 368 16.46 11.20 6.74
N LYS A 369 15.36 11.05 6.01
CA LYS A 369 14.01 10.92 6.58
C LYS A 369 13.86 9.66 7.44
N ALA A 370 14.33 8.52 6.94
CA ALA A 370 14.27 7.24 7.66
C ALA A 370 15.09 7.28 8.94
N PHE A 371 16.30 7.86 8.91
CA PHE A 371 17.12 8.09 10.10
C PHE A 371 16.37 8.94 11.12
N ALA A 372 15.89 10.11 10.72
CA ALA A 372 15.19 11.04 11.61
C ALA A 372 13.94 10.42 12.25
N ASN A 373 13.17 9.65 11.47
CA ASN A 373 11.97 8.99 11.97
C ASN A 373 12.26 7.84 12.95
N ASN A 374 13.47 7.28 12.95
CA ASN A 374 13.83 6.14 13.79
C ASN A 374 14.91 6.44 14.86
N ALA A 375 15.39 7.67 14.96
CA ALA A 375 16.35 8.08 15.99
C ALA A 375 15.80 7.81 17.42
N VAL A 376 16.63 7.19 18.32
CA VAL A 376 16.16 6.71 19.64
C VAL A 376 17.07 7.07 20.80
N ASN A 377 18.30 7.51 20.55
CA ASN A 377 19.27 7.80 21.61
C ASN A 377 19.84 9.24 21.50
N PRO A 378 20.48 9.77 22.54
CA PRO A 378 21.00 11.14 22.56
C PRO A 378 21.95 11.47 21.40
N GLU A 379 22.83 10.55 21.02
CA GLU A 379 23.77 10.75 19.90
C GLU A 379 23.03 10.94 18.57
N GLN A 380 22.01 10.12 18.32
CA GLN A 380 21.16 10.23 17.13
C GLN A 380 20.30 11.50 17.17
N PHE A 381 19.86 11.95 18.34
CA PHE A 381 19.15 13.21 18.52
C PHE A 381 20.05 14.42 18.23
N ASP A 382 21.29 14.39 18.65
CA ASP A 382 22.25 15.45 18.34
C ASP A 382 22.58 15.47 16.84
N ARG A 383 22.67 14.30 16.19
CA ARG A 383 22.79 14.23 14.74
C ARG A 383 21.55 14.80 14.03
N LEU A 384 20.34 14.52 14.49
CA LEU A 384 19.12 15.12 13.97
C LEU A 384 19.13 16.65 14.03
N LYS A 385 19.55 17.21 15.17
CA LYS A 385 19.73 18.66 15.32
C LYS A 385 20.80 19.22 14.38
N ALA A 386 21.92 18.50 14.24
CA ALA A 386 22.99 18.88 13.31
C ALA A 386 22.51 18.86 11.84
N MET A 387 21.69 17.87 11.46
CA MET A 387 21.07 17.82 10.12
C MET A 387 20.20 19.04 9.85
N LEU A 388 19.37 19.48 10.80
CA LEU A 388 18.56 20.70 10.69
C LEU A 388 19.43 21.96 10.45
N ASN A 389 20.67 21.95 10.91
CA ASN A 389 21.64 23.01 10.71
C ASN A 389 22.53 22.81 9.46
N GLY A 390 22.18 21.86 8.58
CA GLY A 390 22.89 21.66 7.30
C GLY A 390 24.22 20.91 7.40
N SER A 391 24.44 20.10 8.42
CA SER A 391 25.71 19.37 8.63
C SER A 391 25.98 18.21 7.68
N VAL A 392 24.96 17.74 6.91
CA VAL A 392 25.10 16.65 5.95
C VAL A 392 25.40 17.20 4.58
N SER A 393 26.58 16.89 4.05
CA SER A 393 27.03 17.36 2.74
C SER A 393 26.07 16.91 1.63
N GLY A 394 25.68 17.84 0.76
CA GLY A 394 24.79 17.61 -0.37
C GLY A 394 23.31 17.47 -0.02
N LEU A 395 22.94 17.35 1.26
CA LEU A 395 21.56 17.34 1.68
C LEU A 395 21.01 18.77 1.75
N VAL A 396 20.17 19.12 0.80
CA VAL A 396 19.52 20.43 0.76
C VAL A 396 18.36 20.44 1.74
N ILE A 397 18.45 21.28 2.77
CA ILE A 397 17.39 21.47 3.77
C ILE A 397 16.43 22.54 3.27
N ASP A 398 15.48 22.15 2.41
CA ASP A 398 14.35 22.99 2.03
C ASP A 398 13.28 23.03 3.14
N ALA A 399 12.24 23.84 2.98
CA ALA A 399 11.19 24.00 3.99
C ALA A 399 10.52 22.66 4.34
N GLU A 400 10.25 21.81 3.35
CA GLU A 400 9.59 20.51 3.56
C GLU A 400 10.46 19.55 4.37
N LEU A 401 11.74 19.38 4.01
CA LEU A 401 12.64 18.52 4.76
C LEU A 401 12.90 19.08 6.15
N ARG A 402 13.02 20.40 6.28
CA ARG A 402 13.20 21.05 7.56
C ARG A 402 12.04 20.75 8.51
N TRP A 403 10.81 20.94 8.06
CA TRP A 403 9.63 20.59 8.84
C TRP A 403 9.59 19.10 9.18
N TYR A 404 9.87 18.23 8.22
CA TYR A 404 9.92 16.79 8.50
C TYR A 404 10.89 16.42 9.63
N LEU A 405 12.13 16.92 9.57
CA LEU A 405 13.15 16.67 10.59
C LEU A 405 12.75 17.28 11.94
N PHE A 406 12.20 18.50 11.92
CA PHE A 406 11.73 19.18 13.12
C PHE A 406 10.59 18.41 13.80
N LEU A 407 9.58 17.98 13.03
CA LEU A 407 8.47 17.18 13.55
C LEU A 407 8.93 15.83 14.13
N CYS A 408 9.95 15.20 13.53
CA CYS A 408 10.57 14.01 14.13
C CYS A 408 11.15 14.29 15.53
N GLY A 409 11.68 15.48 15.75
CA GLY A 409 12.14 15.93 17.07
C GLY A 409 11.01 16.27 18.04
N VAL A 410 9.94 16.94 17.55
CA VAL A 410 8.75 17.24 18.37
C VAL A 410 8.11 15.97 18.91
N LYS A 411 7.88 14.98 18.06
CA LYS A 411 7.28 13.68 18.44
C LYS A 411 8.04 12.97 19.56
N ARG A 412 9.31 13.29 19.74
CA ARG A 412 10.21 12.70 20.76
C ARG A 412 10.47 13.61 21.94
N GLY A 413 9.81 14.77 21.99
CA GLY A 413 10.02 15.75 23.06
C GLY A 413 11.38 16.46 23.01
N ILE A 414 12.10 16.39 21.89
CA ILE A 414 13.37 17.11 21.68
C ILE A 414 13.12 18.60 21.49
N PHE A 415 12.03 18.94 20.83
CA PHE A 415 11.56 20.30 20.58
C PHE A 415 10.20 20.50 21.24
N GLY A 416 10.02 21.64 21.92
CA GLY A 416 8.82 22.00 22.64
C GLY A 416 8.10 23.20 22.04
N VAL A 417 7.15 23.77 22.82
CA VAL A 417 6.28 24.87 22.38
C VAL A 417 7.05 26.11 21.92
N ALA A 418 8.14 26.44 22.61
CA ALA A 418 8.99 27.60 22.24
C ALA A 418 9.67 27.39 20.88
N ASP A 419 10.14 26.16 20.62
CA ASP A 419 10.79 25.81 19.36
C ASP A 419 9.77 25.80 18.20
N ILE A 420 8.55 25.31 18.44
CA ILE A 420 7.45 25.35 17.46
C ILE A 420 7.12 26.80 17.10
N ALA A 421 7.04 27.70 18.07
CA ALA A 421 6.80 29.12 17.82
C ALA A 421 7.94 29.76 17.00
N ALA A 422 9.19 29.43 17.34
CA ALA A 422 10.35 29.94 16.60
C ALA A 422 10.39 29.43 15.15
N GLU A 423 10.03 28.17 14.90
CA GLU A 423 9.96 27.58 13.56
C GLU A 423 8.80 28.20 12.76
N GLY A 424 7.67 28.49 13.41
CA GLY A 424 6.53 29.22 12.80
C GLY A 424 6.86 30.63 12.37
N GLU A 425 7.75 31.35 13.09
CA GLU A 425 8.25 32.66 12.66
C GLU A 425 9.13 32.57 11.40
N ARG A 426 9.79 31.43 11.17
CA ARG A 426 10.58 31.17 9.95
C ARG A 426 9.71 30.88 8.73
N ASP A 427 8.58 30.18 8.94
CA ASP A 427 7.69 29.79 7.87
C ASP A 427 6.24 30.24 8.12
N LYS A 428 5.92 31.42 7.60
CA LYS A 428 4.57 32.05 7.69
C LYS A 428 3.61 31.62 6.57
N THR A 429 3.99 30.64 5.77
CA THR A 429 3.16 30.13 4.67
C THR A 429 1.94 29.34 5.20
N ALA A 430 1.01 29.03 4.30
CA ALA A 430 -0.11 28.14 4.62
C ALA A 430 0.38 26.77 5.06
N HIS A 431 1.43 26.22 4.43
CA HIS A 431 2.07 24.96 4.82
C HIS A 431 2.69 25.04 6.22
N GLY A 432 3.39 26.15 6.55
CA GLY A 432 3.94 26.36 7.88
C GLY A 432 2.87 26.30 8.95
N LYS A 433 1.67 26.92 8.73
CA LYS A 433 0.54 26.85 9.65
C LYS A 433 0.02 25.43 9.85
N GLN A 434 0.00 24.61 8.80
CA GLN A 434 -0.40 23.20 8.85
C GLN A 434 0.57 22.39 9.70
N TYR A 435 1.88 22.57 9.50
CA TYR A 435 2.91 21.90 10.28
C TYR A 435 2.92 22.32 11.73
N ILE A 436 2.62 23.60 12.05
CA ILE A 436 2.45 24.08 13.41
C ILE A 436 1.28 23.35 14.10
N ALA A 437 0.14 23.20 13.43
CA ALA A 437 -1.01 22.47 13.97
C ALA A 437 -0.67 21.01 14.27
N PHE A 438 0.01 20.35 13.32
CA PHE A 438 0.56 19.01 13.56
C PHE A 438 1.51 18.98 14.74
N ALA A 439 2.49 19.90 14.81
CA ALA A 439 3.52 19.93 15.84
C ALA A 439 2.93 20.04 17.24
N HIS A 440 1.98 20.96 17.48
CA HIS A 440 1.34 21.09 18.78
C HIS A 440 0.60 19.82 19.19
N ALA A 441 -0.13 19.18 18.26
CA ALA A 441 -0.84 17.93 18.51
C ALA A 441 0.10 16.72 18.68
N ALA A 442 1.34 16.80 18.17
CA ALA A 442 2.36 15.76 18.25
C ALA A 442 3.28 15.86 19.48
N ILE A 443 3.13 16.87 20.33
CA ILE A 443 3.87 16.93 21.60
C ILE A 443 3.49 15.71 22.45
N PRO A 444 4.50 14.95 22.99
CA PRO A 444 4.28 13.69 23.68
C PRO A 444 3.87 13.88 25.14
N THR A 445 2.80 14.65 25.39
CA THR A 445 2.24 14.82 26.74
C THR A 445 0.71 14.63 26.69
N HIS A 446 0.15 14.18 27.82
CA HIS A 446 -1.30 13.99 27.94
C HIS A 446 -2.05 15.31 27.71
N GLU A 447 -1.54 16.43 28.23
CA GLU A 447 -2.15 17.75 28.10
C GLU A 447 -2.22 18.19 26.63
N ALA A 448 -1.15 17.99 25.87
CA ALA A 448 -1.13 18.33 24.45
C ALA A 448 -2.10 17.44 23.65
N LYS A 449 -2.15 16.15 23.95
CA LYS A 449 -3.09 15.21 23.34
C LYS A 449 -4.54 15.55 23.68
N ALA A 450 -4.83 15.89 24.94
CA ALA A 450 -6.18 16.32 25.36
C ALA A 450 -6.62 17.62 24.69
N ALA A 451 -5.72 18.61 24.59
CA ALA A 451 -5.98 19.86 23.89
C ALA A 451 -6.25 19.61 22.39
N ALA A 452 -5.44 18.77 21.74
CA ALA A 452 -5.63 18.40 20.33
C ALA A 452 -6.96 17.66 20.11
N PHE A 453 -7.28 16.66 20.95
CA PHE A 453 -8.54 15.91 20.83
C PHE A 453 -9.77 16.81 21.01
N LYS A 454 -9.73 17.71 22.00
CA LYS A 454 -10.78 18.71 22.19
C LYS A 454 -10.93 19.58 20.94
N SER A 455 -9.82 20.13 20.42
CA SER A 455 -9.86 20.99 19.22
C SER A 455 -10.42 20.24 17.99
N ILE A 456 -10.02 19.01 17.77
CA ILE A 456 -10.52 18.13 16.68
C ILE A 456 -12.05 17.96 16.78
N THR A 457 -12.57 17.74 17.98
CA THR A 457 -13.98 17.37 18.17
C THR A 457 -14.91 18.57 18.30
N THR A 458 -14.42 19.72 18.78
CA THR A 458 -15.29 20.88 19.12
C THR A 458 -15.05 22.13 18.26
N ASP A 459 -13.78 22.40 17.84
CA ASP A 459 -13.48 23.67 17.17
C ASP A 459 -13.89 23.67 15.69
N ASP A 460 -14.10 24.86 15.15
CA ASP A 460 -14.38 25.07 13.73
C ASP A 460 -13.08 25.31 12.95
N LEU A 461 -12.38 24.22 12.64
CA LEU A 461 -11.11 24.23 11.90
C LEU A 461 -11.35 24.09 10.39
N SER A 462 -10.48 24.70 9.58
CA SER A 462 -10.47 24.37 8.14
C SER A 462 -10.07 22.89 7.94
N ASN A 463 -10.58 22.26 6.86
CA ASN A 463 -10.34 20.83 6.56
C ASN A 463 -8.85 20.48 6.67
N THR A 464 -7.98 21.33 6.14
CA THR A 464 -6.52 21.06 6.13
C THR A 464 -5.93 21.15 7.54
N ILE A 465 -6.23 22.20 8.31
CA ILE A 465 -5.72 22.34 9.70
C ILE A 465 -6.25 21.20 10.56
N HIS A 466 -7.53 20.86 10.41
CA HIS A 466 -8.14 19.72 11.09
C HIS A 466 -7.39 18.41 10.79
N SER A 467 -7.15 18.10 9.52
CA SER A 467 -6.44 16.89 9.11
C SER A 467 -5.01 16.82 9.69
N TYR A 468 -4.27 17.93 9.69
CA TYR A 468 -2.93 17.98 10.28
C TYR A 468 -2.96 17.83 11.80
N THR A 469 -3.95 18.40 12.47
CA THR A 469 -4.16 18.22 13.92
C THR A 469 -4.46 16.76 14.25
N CYS A 470 -5.35 16.09 13.49
CA CYS A 470 -5.65 14.67 13.66
C CYS A 470 -4.40 13.80 13.48
N ARG A 471 -3.60 14.07 12.47
CA ARG A 471 -2.35 13.31 12.21
C ARG A 471 -1.34 13.49 13.33
N GLY A 472 -1.14 14.71 13.84
CA GLY A 472 -0.24 14.97 14.96
C GLY A 472 -0.74 14.35 16.27
N PHE A 473 -2.06 14.32 16.49
CA PHE A 473 -2.66 13.62 17.62
C PHE A 473 -2.38 12.12 17.56
N ASN A 474 -2.66 11.47 16.44
CA ASN A 474 -2.61 10.01 16.27
C ASN A 474 -1.24 9.50 15.78
N GLU A 475 -0.15 9.98 16.36
CA GLU A 475 1.19 9.52 16.03
C GLU A 475 1.47 8.11 16.57
N SER A 476 2.00 7.24 15.71
CA SER A 476 2.24 5.82 16.02
C SER A 476 3.14 5.58 17.22
N ILE A 477 4.15 6.44 17.43
CA ILE A 477 5.09 6.32 18.56
C ILE A 477 4.47 6.64 19.92
N HIS A 478 3.25 7.16 19.93
CA HIS A 478 2.51 7.56 21.13
C HIS A 478 1.40 6.56 21.50
N GLY A 479 1.49 5.31 21.03
CA GLY A 479 0.45 4.30 21.26
C GLY A 479 0.00 4.18 22.70
N ASP A 480 0.93 4.11 23.63
CA ASP A 480 0.64 3.99 25.07
C ASP A 480 -0.03 5.28 25.63
N LEU A 481 0.35 6.45 25.10
CA LEU A 481 -0.28 7.72 25.48
C LEU A 481 -1.70 7.83 24.91
N LEU A 482 -1.93 7.28 23.72
CA LEU A 482 -3.23 7.31 23.05
C LEU A 482 -4.24 6.33 23.64
N GLU A 483 -3.81 5.32 24.41
CA GLU A 483 -4.73 4.41 25.11
C GLU A 483 -5.72 5.14 26.02
N ALA A 484 -5.30 6.26 26.64
CA ALA A 484 -6.17 7.07 27.48
C ALA A 484 -7.37 7.71 26.72
N PHE A 485 -7.27 7.83 25.39
CA PHE A 485 -8.28 8.46 24.55
C PHE A 485 -9.19 7.47 23.81
N VAL A 486 -9.06 6.17 24.06
CA VAL A 486 -9.90 5.14 23.42
C VAL A 486 -11.36 5.34 23.74
N ASP A 487 -11.71 5.54 25.00
CA ASP A 487 -13.09 5.76 25.43
C ASP A 487 -13.64 7.09 24.93
N ASP A 488 -12.83 8.14 24.95
CA ASP A 488 -13.19 9.47 24.45
C ASP A 488 -13.52 9.46 22.97
N TYR A 489 -12.75 8.70 22.17
CA TYR A 489 -13.05 8.53 20.74
C TYR A 489 -14.44 7.93 20.51
N PHE A 490 -14.74 6.79 21.16
CA PHE A 490 -16.03 6.11 20.98
C PHE A 490 -17.21 6.91 21.54
N ALA A 491 -17.00 7.74 22.54
CA ALA A 491 -18.02 8.64 23.06
C ALA A 491 -18.30 9.82 22.12
N ALA A 492 -17.28 10.37 21.47
CA ALA A 492 -17.39 11.61 20.70
C ALA A 492 -17.80 11.40 19.24
N ILE A 493 -17.39 10.28 18.61
CA ILE A 493 -17.40 10.17 17.14
C ILE A 493 -18.80 10.25 16.51
N LEU A 494 -19.83 9.74 17.19
CA LEU A 494 -21.21 9.79 16.69
C LEU A 494 -21.74 11.24 16.68
N GLU A 495 -21.41 12.03 17.70
CA GLU A 495 -21.82 13.45 17.77
C GLU A 495 -21.02 14.31 16.78
N VAL A 496 -19.73 14.02 16.60
CA VAL A 496 -18.93 14.69 15.56
C VAL A 496 -19.55 14.42 14.17
N TRP A 497 -19.92 13.17 13.89
CA TRP A 497 -20.54 12.80 12.61
C TRP A 497 -21.86 13.50 12.34
N LYS A 498 -22.68 13.73 13.38
CA LYS A 498 -23.96 14.44 13.25
C LYS A 498 -23.82 15.95 13.07
N ASN A 499 -22.81 16.56 13.69
CA ASN A 499 -22.74 18.01 13.86
C ASN A 499 -21.68 18.67 12.95
N LYS A 500 -20.76 17.94 12.34
CA LYS A 500 -19.74 18.47 11.44
C LYS A 500 -20.05 18.11 9.99
N GLY A 501 -19.50 18.88 9.05
CA GLY A 501 -19.55 18.52 7.63
C GLY A 501 -18.89 17.16 7.34
N PHE A 502 -19.36 16.47 6.32
CA PHE A 502 -18.96 15.10 5.99
C PHE A 502 -17.43 14.89 5.99
N GLU A 503 -16.68 15.77 5.31
CA GLU A 503 -15.21 15.66 5.20
C GLU A 503 -14.50 15.77 6.56
N ILE A 504 -14.93 16.69 7.43
CA ILE A 504 -14.40 16.83 8.79
C ILE A 504 -14.76 15.59 9.62
N ALA A 505 -15.99 15.12 9.55
CA ALA A 505 -16.48 13.97 10.30
C ALA A 505 -15.75 12.68 9.88
N GLU A 506 -15.60 12.44 8.58
CA GLU A 506 -14.88 11.29 8.03
C GLU A 506 -13.39 11.34 8.39
N THR A 507 -12.74 12.50 8.25
CA THR A 507 -11.36 12.72 8.67
C THR A 507 -11.19 12.45 10.16
N THR A 508 -12.11 12.91 11.00
CA THR A 508 -12.08 12.61 12.43
C THR A 508 -12.22 11.11 12.66
N ALA A 509 -13.25 10.48 12.09
CA ALA A 509 -13.50 9.04 12.28
C ALA A 509 -12.31 8.17 11.93
N THR A 510 -11.63 8.52 10.83
CA THR A 510 -10.52 7.71 10.28
C THR A 510 -9.19 8.05 10.94
N LEU A 511 -8.82 9.33 11.02
CA LEU A 511 -7.49 9.74 11.47
C LEU A 511 -7.34 9.82 12.99
N THR A 512 -8.42 9.84 13.77
CA THR A 512 -8.34 9.75 15.23
C THR A 512 -8.74 8.40 15.79
N PHE A 513 -9.13 7.45 14.93
CA PHE A 513 -9.34 6.08 15.38
C PHE A 513 -8.09 5.62 16.16
N PRO A 514 -8.26 4.99 17.35
CA PRO A 514 -7.13 4.64 18.22
C PRO A 514 -6.29 3.48 17.66
N ALA A 515 -5.83 3.61 16.42
CA ALA A 515 -5.17 2.58 15.62
C ALA A 515 -3.88 2.04 16.27
N TRP A 516 -3.26 2.82 17.15
CA TRP A 516 -2.00 2.46 17.78
C TRP A 516 -2.14 1.95 19.22
N ALA A 517 -3.34 2.09 19.83
CA ALA A 517 -3.72 1.45 21.08
C ALA A 517 -4.13 -0.02 20.85
N ILE A 518 -3.22 -0.81 20.26
CA ILE A 518 -3.49 -2.16 19.76
C ILE A 518 -3.60 -3.13 20.93
N SER A 519 -4.83 -3.52 21.25
CA SER A 519 -5.16 -4.48 22.31
C SER A 519 -6.48 -5.20 22.01
N GLU A 520 -6.69 -6.38 22.58
CA GLU A 520 -7.97 -7.11 22.54
C GLU A 520 -9.11 -6.26 23.15
N ALA A 521 -8.80 -5.45 24.17
CA ALA A 521 -9.78 -4.56 24.78
C ALA A 521 -10.29 -3.50 23.78
N THR A 522 -9.40 -2.89 23.00
CA THR A 522 -9.79 -1.90 21.97
C THR A 522 -10.58 -2.55 20.84
N VAL A 523 -10.21 -3.76 20.42
CA VAL A 523 -10.99 -4.55 19.43
C VAL A 523 -12.40 -4.82 19.95
N THR A 524 -12.54 -5.27 21.20
CA THR A 524 -13.83 -5.54 21.85
C THR A 524 -14.68 -4.27 21.96
N LYS A 525 -14.09 -3.13 22.34
CA LYS A 525 -14.79 -1.84 22.38
C LYS A 525 -15.25 -1.39 21.00
N SER A 526 -14.43 -1.56 19.98
CA SER A 526 -14.82 -1.25 18.60
C SER A 526 -16.01 -2.08 18.14
N GLN A 527 -15.99 -3.39 18.44
CA GLN A 527 -17.11 -4.28 18.13
C GLN A 527 -18.37 -3.90 18.89
N HIS A 528 -18.24 -3.64 20.20
CA HIS A 528 -19.38 -3.22 21.02
C HIS A 528 -19.99 -1.90 20.50
N TRP A 529 -19.16 -0.95 20.11
CA TRP A 529 -19.65 0.30 19.53
C TRP A 529 -20.44 0.05 18.22
N LEU A 530 -19.94 -0.81 17.33
CA LEU A 530 -20.62 -1.19 16.09
C LEU A 530 -21.97 -1.89 16.33
N ASP A 531 -22.08 -2.68 17.39
CA ASP A 531 -23.27 -3.49 17.69
C ASP A 531 -24.32 -2.72 18.48
N VAL A 532 -23.92 -1.71 19.25
CA VAL A 532 -24.79 -0.98 20.18
C VAL A 532 -24.88 0.49 19.85
N THR A 533 -23.83 1.29 20.12
CA THR A 533 -23.87 2.76 20.03
C THR A 533 -23.97 3.26 18.58
N GLY A 534 -23.17 2.67 17.69
CA GLY A 534 -23.12 3.01 16.27
C GLY A 534 -23.99 2.09 15.39
N LYS A 535 -24.91 1.33 15.98
CA LYS A 535 -25.74 0.37 15.24
C LYS A 535 -26.49 1.00 14.08
N ASP A 536 -27.06 2.18 14.30
CA ASP A 536 -27.85 2.92 13.33
C ASP A 536 -27.06 4.10 12.70
N ALA A 537 -25.73 4.13 12.86
CA ALA A 537 -24.88 5.14 12.23
C ALA A 537 -24.79 4.91 10.71
N SER A 538 -24.42 5.95 9.97
CA SER A 538 -24.25 5.86 8.51
C SER A 538 -23.27 4.74 8.13
N HIS A 539 -23.43 4.20 6.93
CA HIS A 539 -22.55 3.16 6.39
C HIS A 539 -21.08 3.61 6.42
N ALA A 540 -20.78 4.86 6.02
CA ALA A 540 -19.43 5.40 5.99
C ALA A 540 -18.78 5.47 7.38
N LEU A 541 -19.49 5.91 8.41
CA LEU A 541 -18.96 5.93 9.78
C LEU A 541 -18.71 4.51 10.31
N ARG A 542 -19.66 3.62 10.09
CA ARG A 542 -19.49 2.20 10.48
C ARG A 542 -18.31 1.55 9.76
N ARG A 543 -18.11 1.85 8.46
CA ARG A 543 -16.98 1.39 7.67
C ARG A 543 -15.65 1.84 8.30
N SER A 544 -15.50 3.13 8.66
CA SER A 544 -14.27 3.64 9.28
C SER A 544 -13.90 2.91 10.57
N VAL A 545 -14.88 2.67 11.46
CA VAL A 545 -14.66 1.93 12.72
C VAL A 545 -14.35 0.45 12.45
N THR A 546 -15.03 -0.16 11.48
CA THR A 546 -14.81 -1.55 11.09
C THR A 546 -13.40 -1.77 10.55
N GLU A 547 -12.94 -0.90 9.64
CA GLU A 547 -11.59 -0.97 9.06
C GLU A 547 -10.50 -0.79 10.12
N GLY A 548 -10.71 0.12 11.07
CA GLY A 548 -9.81 0.30 12.21
C GLY A 548 -9.72 -0.95 13.09
N ARG A 549 -10.86 -1.55 13.43
CA ARG A 549 -10.93 -2.82 14.18
C ARG A 549 -10.22 -3.97 13.44
N ASP A 550 -10.45 -4.08 12.12
CA ASP A 550 -9.84 -5.13 11.30
C ASP A 550 -8.31 -4.99 11.25
N ALA A 551 -7.82 -3.74 11.13
CA ALA A 551 -6.39 -3.44 11.17
C ALA A 551 -5.76 -3.84 12.52
N MET A 552 -6.45 -3.57 13.64
CA MET A 552 -6.00 -4.01 14.97
C MET A 552 -6.00 -5.52 15.13
N THR A 553 -7.05 -6.21 14.69
CA THR A 553 -7.16 -7.67 14.76
C THR A 553 -5.99 -8.31 13.98
N ARG A 554 -5.68 -7.78 12.80
CA ARG A 554 -4.53 -8.20 12.01
C ARG A 554 -3.21 -7.95 12.73
N ALA A 555 -3.06 -6.78 13.36
CA ALA A 555 -1.85 -6.43 14.10
C ALA A 555 -1.61 -7.37 15.30
N LEU A 556 -2.65 -7.72 16.04
CA LEU A 556 -2.56 -8.69 17.15
C LEU A 556 -2.12 -10.07 16.66
N LYS A 557 -2.65 -10.54 15.52
CA LYS A 557 -2.22 -11.79 14.90
C LYS A 557 -0.74 -11.77 14.52
N ALA A 558 -0.28 -10.69 13.86
CA ALA A 558 1.12 -10.53 13.45
C ALA A 558 2.06 -10.46 14.66
N ARG A 559 1.70 -9.71 15.73
CA ARG A 559 2.45 -9.67 17.00
C ARG A 559 2.59 -11.04 17.66
N ALA A 560 1.56 -11.87 17.60
CA ALA A 560 1.61 -13.22 18.16
C ALA A 560 2.62 -14.12 17.44
N VAL A 561 2.85 -13.90 16.15
CA VAL A 561 3.89 -14.60 15.37
C VAL A 561 5.27 -14.09 15.73
N ASP A 562 5.46 -12.78 15.80
CA ASP A 562 6.74 -12.15 16.14
C ASP A 562 7.21 -12.42 17.59
N ALA A 563 6.27 -12.70 18.49
CA ALA A 563 6.57 -12.99 19.90
C ALA A 563 7.07 -14.41 20.15
N ARG A 564 6.94 -15.35 19.17
CA ARG A 564 7.41 -16.74 19.27
C ARG A 564 8.91 -16.83 19.10
#